data_ce7ff804a727340ebba358d959eca42e
#
_entry.id   ce7ff804a727340ebba358d959eca42e
#
_cell.length_a   1.000
_cell.length_b   1.000
_cell.length_c   1.000
_cell.angle_alpha   90.00
_cell.angle_beta   90.00
_cell.angle_gamma   90.00
#
_symmetry.space_group_name_H-M   'P 1'
#
loop_
_entity.id
_entity.type
_entity.pdbx_description
1 polymer ?
#
loop_
_entity_poly.entity_id
_entity_poly.type
_entity_poly.pdbx_seq_one_letter_code
_entity_poly.pdbx_strand_id
1 'polypeptide(L)'
;MEFRPHKYQDYAREFIIGHPVCALILDMGLGKTVITLTALWELALDYFEVGKVLVIAPFRVARDTWKEELEKWDHLKGLSVSVVVGSEKERLDALEKKASVYVINRENVVWLCEKHHWDFDMIVIDELSSFKSYQAKRFKALRRYRPKAIRVVGLTGTPGNLMDLWAEIGILDMGQRLGRYIG
;
A
#
# COMPACT_ATOMS: atom_id res chain seq x y z
N MET A 1 13.49 -13.36 12.91
CA MET A 1 14.07 -12.40 13.90
C MET A 1 12.95 -11.84 14.76
N GLU A 2 13.19 -11.66 16.07
CA GLU A 2 12.25 -10.97 16.95
C GLU A 2 12.16 -9.47 16.60
N PHE A 3 10.95 -8.97 16.43
CA PHE A 3 10.71 -7.52 16.21
C PHE A 3 10.48 -6.83 17.56
N ARG A 4 11.31 -5.85 17.86
CA ARG A 4 11.17 -5.00 19.05
C ARG A 4 10.96 -3.57 18.59
N PRO A 5 9.71 -3.12 18.50
CA PRO A 5 9.40 -1.81 17.96
C PRO A 5 9.91 -0.69 18.85
N HIS A 6 10.37 0.38 18.24
CA HIS A 6 10.56 1.66 18.93
C HIS A 6 9.19 2.32 19.20
N LYS A 7 9.10 3.21 20.17
CA LYS A 7 7.84 3.90 20.54
C LYS A 7 7.14 4.56 19.34
N TYR A 8 7.90 5.16 18.42
CA TYR A 8 7.31 5.77 17.22
C TYR A 8 6.75 4.73 16.23
N GLN A 9 7.33 3.54 16.19
CA GLN A 9 6.85 2.44 15.34
C GLN A 9 5.53 1.88 15.88
N ASP A 10 5.43 1.69 17.20
CA ASP A 10 4.17 1.30 17.85
C ASP A 10 3.08 2.34 17.61
N TYR A 11 3.40 3.62 17.80
CA TYR A 11 2.46 4.71 17.53
C TYR A 11 1.99 4.70 16.06
N ALA A 12 2.92 4.56 15.11
CA ALA A 12 2.59 4.52 13.69
C ALA A 12 1.72 3.30 13.32
N ARG A 13 1.98 2.13 13.93
CA ARG A 13 1.17 0.93 13.79
C ARG A 13 -0.26 1.16 14.29
N GLU A 14 -0.43 1.67 15.52
CA GLU A 14 -1.72 2.00 16.10
C GLU A 14 -2.46 3.06 15.26
N PHE A 15 -1.73 4.02 14.71
CA PHE A 15 -2.29 5.03 13.83
C PHE A 15 -2.89 4.42 12.55
N ILE A 16 -2.21 3.46 11.90
CA ILE A 16 -2.74 2.73 10.74
C ILE A 16 -4.02 1.98 11.15
N ILE A 17 -4.01 1.27 12.28
CA ILE A 17 -5.16 0.48 12.74
C ILE A 17 -6.37 1.37 13.03
N GLY A 18 -6.16 2.49 13.72
CA GLY A 18 -7.22 3.42 14.11
C GLY A 18 -7.75 4.31 12.97
N HIS A 19 -7.04 4.40 11.84
CA HIS A 19 -7.39 5.31 10.75
C HIS A 19 -7.50 4.57 9.41
N PRO A 20 -8.71 4.26 8.93
CA PRO A 20 -8.91 3.57 7.66
C PRO A 20 -8.26 4.27 6.45
N VAL A 21 -8.12 5.59 6.52
CA VAL A 21 -7.44 6.40 5.49
C VAL A 21 -6.37 7.25 6.15
N CYS A 22 -5.11 6.94 5.90
CA CYS A 22 -4.00 7.65 6.50
C CYS A 22 -2.74 7.67 5.62
N ALA A 23 -1.79 8.53 5.98
CA ALA A 23 -0.45 8.54 5.43
C ALA A 23 0.59 8.51 6.56
N LEU A 24 1.64 7.72 6.38
CA LEU A 24 2.83 7.75 7.22
C LEU A 24 3.95 8.48 6.50
N ILE A 25 4.41 9.56 7.12
CA ILE A 25 5.56 10.34 6.65
C ILE A 25 6.72 10.03 7.58
N LEU A 26 7.58 9.14 7.15
CA LEU A 26 8.76 8.69 7.91
C LEU A 26 9.95 8.60 6.96
N ASP A 27 11.11 9.04 7.41
CA ASP A 27 12.34 8.97 6.62
C ASP A 27 12.68 7.53 6.19
N MET A 28 13.58 7.42 5.23
CA MET A 28 14.10 6.13 4.78
C MET A 28 14.79 5.40 5.94
N GLY A 29 14.61 4.08 6.01
CA GLY A 29 15.22 3.25 7.06
C GLY A 29 14.48 3.21 8.39
N LEU A 30 13.43 4.02 8.61
CA LEU A 30 12.65 4.02 9.86
C LEU A 30 11.62 2.89 9.96
N GLY A 31 11.68 1.90 9.08
CA GLY A 31 10.88 0.68 9.18
C GLY A 31 9.44 0.79 8.72
N LYS A 32 9.11 1.69 7.75
CA LYS A 32 7.75 1.80 7.19
C LYS A 32 7.14 0.46 6.81
N THR A 33 7.93 -0.40 6.17
CA THR A 33 7.46 -1.71 5.69
C THR A 33 7.08 -2.64 6.84
N VAL A 34 7.95 -2.81 7.84
CA VAL A 34 7.66 -3.67 9.00
C VAL A 34 6.51 -3.12 9.85
N ILE A 35 6.44 -1.81 10.04
CA ILE A 35 5.31 -1.15 10.73
C ILE A 35 3.99 -1.48 10.03
N THR A 36 3.96 -1.31 8.71
CA THR A 36 2.77 -1.58 7.91
C THR A 36 2.41 -3.06 7.91
N LEU A 37 3.38 -3.96 7.73
CA LEU A 37 3.15 -5.41 7.81
C LEU A 37 2.62 -5.84 9.17
N THR A 38 3.11 -5.23 10.26
CA THR A 38 2.61 -5.52 11.62
C THR A 38 1.15 -5.07 11.77
N ALA A 39 0.80 -3.88 11.29
CA ALA A 39 -0.58 -3.42 11.28
C ALA A 39 -1.47 -4.31 10.39
N LEU A 40 -1.00 -4.75 9.22
CA LEU A 40 -1.71 -5.67 8.35
C LEU A 40 -1.95 -7.04 9.01
N TRP A 41 -0.96 -7.54 9.76
CA TRP A 41 -1.08 -8.78 10.51
C TRP A 41 -2.24 -8.68 11.53
N GLU A 42 -2.29 -7.63 12.32
CA GLU A 42 -3.36 -7.40 13.28
C GLU A 42 -4.72 -7.23 12.59
N LEU A 43 -4.81 -6.41 11.54
CA LEU A 43 -6.05 -6.19 10.80
C LEU A 43 -6.60 -7.46 10.13
N ALA A 44 -5.71 -8.34 9.67
CA ALA A 44 -6.11 -9.56 8.97
C ALA A 44 -6.38 -10.74 9.91
N LEU A 45 -5.56 -10.93 10.96
CA LEU A 45 -5.57 -12.14 11.77
C LEU A 45 -6.15 -11.95 13.18
N ASP A 46 -6.07 -10.74 13.75
CA ASP A 46 -6.67 -10.44 15.06
C ASP A 46 -8.07 -9.82 14.92
N TYR A 47 -8.19 -8.79 14.05
CA TYR A 47 -9.48 -8.09 13.89
C TYR A 47 -10.37 -8.66 12.78
N PHE A 48 -9.80 -9.45 11.87
CA PHE A 48 -10.52 -10.01 10.70
C PHE A 48 -11.22 -8.95 9.82
N GLU A 49 -10.67 -7.73 9.80
CA GLU A 49 -11.22 -6.62 9.03
C GLU A 49 -10.80 -6.64 7.55
N VAL A 50 -9.63 -7.22 7.27
CA VAL A 50 -9.00 -7.19 5.95
C VAL A 50 -8.62 -8.59 5.52
N GLY A 51 -9.11 -9.02 4.36
CA GLY A 51 -8.79 -10.33 3.81
C GLY A 51 -7.72 -10.28 2.71
N LYS A 52 -7.72 -9.23 1.89
CA LYS A 52 -6.86 -9.13 0.70
C LYS A 52 -6.30 -7.72 0.53
N VAL A 53 -4.99 -7.60 0.59
CA VAL A 53 -4.26 -6.32 0.55
C VAL A 53 -3.49 -6.18 -0.76
N LEU A 54 -3.63 -5.03 -1.42
CA LEU A 54 -2.79 -4.63 -2.55
C LEU A 54 -1.74 -3.63 -2.08
N VAL A 55 -0.47 -3.95 -2.27
CA VAL A 55 0.65 -3.04 -2.09
C VAL A 55 1.16 -2.57 -3.46
N ILE A 56 1.22 -1.26 -3.66
CA ILE A 56 1.76 -0.64 -4.87
C ILE A 56 3.08 0.03 -4.50
N ALA A 57 4.18 -0.40 -5.11
CA ALA A 57 5.52 0.04 -4.76
C ALA A 57 6.40 0.28 -6.00
N PRO A 58 7.56 0.95 -5.87
CA PRO A 58 8.59 0.96 -6.89
C PRO A 58 9.05 -0.46 -7.23
N PHE A 59 9.47 -0.70 -8.48
CA PHE A 59 9.75 -2.05 -8.98
C PHE A 59 10.65 -2.90 -8.07
N ARG A 60 11.81 -2.36 -7.63
CA ARG A 60 12.74 -3.11 -6.76
C ARG A 60 12.11 -3.43 -5.40
N VAL A 61 11.40 -2.48 -4.83
CA VAL A 61 10.70 -2.64 -3.54
C VAL A 61 9.58 -3.68 -3.66
N ALA A 62 8.82 -3.64 -4.75
CA ALA A 62 7.75 -4.61 -5.01
C ALA A 62 8.28 -6.02 -5.21
N ARG A 63 9.42 -6.17 -5.92
CA ARG A 63 10.01 -7.46 -6.22
C ARG A 63 10.62 -8.13 -4.98
N ASP A 64 11.32 -7.37 -4.15
CA ASP A 64 12.21 -7.92 -3.11
C ASP A 64 11.77 -7.53 -1.70
N THR A 65 11.66 -6.24 -1.38
CA THR A 65 11.63 -5.72 -0.01
C THR A 65 10.44 -6.23 0.82
N TRP A 66 9.24 -6.21 0.29
CA TRP A 66 8.04 -6.61 1.04
C TRP A 66 8.06 -8.09 1.41
N LYS A 67 8.55 -8.93 0.50
CA LYS A 67 8.70 -10.37 0.74
C LYS A 67 9.80 -10.64 1.76
N GLU A 68 10.98 -10.02 1.60
CA GLU A 68 12.10 -10.16 2.51
C GLU A 68 11.76 -9.72 3.93
N GLU A 69 11.08 -8.57 4.09
CA GLU A 69 10.63 -8.08 5.41
C GLU A 69 9.60 -9.02 6.03
N LEU A 70 8.67 -9.57 5.27
CA LEU A 70 7.69 -10.53 5.78
C LEU A 70 8.37 -11.82 6.27
N GLU A 71 9.33 -12.35 5.53
CA GLU A 71 10.07 -13.57 5.90
C GLU A 71 11.03 -13.35 7.06
N LYS A 72 11.54 -12.14 7.25
CA LYS A 72 12.51 -11.77 8.27
C LYS A 72 11.95 -11.79 9.69
N TRP A 73 10.70 -11.37 9.88
CA TRP A 73 10.14 -11.14 11.20
C TRP A 73 9.23 -12.27 11.67
N ASP A 74 9.54 -12.84 12.85
CA ASP A 74 8.84 -14.02 13.37
C ASP A 74 7.37 -13.78 13.68
N HIS A 75 7.00 -12.56 14.09
CA HIS A 75 5.62 -12.21 14.44
C HIS A 75 4.70 -12.08 13.21
N LEU A 76 5.25 -11.98 12.00
CA LEU A 76 4.48 -11.89 10.76
C LEU A 76 4.08 -13.25 10.18
N LYS A 77 4.40 -14.34 10.88
CA LYS A 77 3.94 -15.68 10.51
C LYS A 77 2.42 -15.72 10.44
N GLY A 78 1.91 -16.33 9.38
CA GLY A 78 0.47 -16.36 9.08
C GLY A 78 0.06 -15.42 7.95
N LEU A 79 0.83 -14.35 7.67
CA LEU A 79 0.66 -13.61 6.43
C LEU A 79 1.39 -14.33 5.28
N SER A 80 0.81 -14.22 4.10
CA SER A 80 1.41 -14.70 2.85
C SER A 80 1.50 -13.59 1.82
N VAL A 81 2.55 -13.59 1.02
CA VAL A 81 2.79 -12.58 0.00
C VAL A 81 2.86 -13.19 -1.39
N SER A 82 2.20 -12.56 -2.36
CA SER A 82 2.36 -12.83 -3.78
C SER A 82 2.93 -11.61 -4.50
N VAL A 83 4.05 -11.81 -5.19
CA VAL A 83 4.75 -10.74 -5.92
C VAL A 83 4.28 -10.72 -7.36
N VAL A 84 3.54 -9.65 -7.73
CA VAL A 84 2.86 -9.48 -9.03
C VAL A 84 3.74 -8.62 -9.95
N VAL A 85 4.86 -9.16 -10.38
CA VAL A 85 5.84 -8.48 -11.26
C VAL A 85 6.27 -9.41 -12.41
N GLY A 86 6.98 -8.88 -13.40
CA GLY A 86 7.47 -9.64 -14.55
C GLY A 86 6.56 -9.57 -15.76
N SER A 87 6.55 -10.63 -16.56
CA SER A 87 5.70 -10.78 -17.76
C SER A 87 4.21 -10.83 -17.39
N GLU A 88 3.34 -10.61 -18.36
CA GLU A 88 1.89 -10.70 -18.14
C GLU A 88 1.47 -12.05 -17.56
N LYS A 89 2.04 -13.13 -18.09
CA LYS A 89 1.77 -14.49 -17.59
C LYS A 89 2.17 -14.65 -16.12
N GLU A 90 3.38 -14.22 -15.75
CA GLU A 90 3.87 -14.29 -14.37
C GLU A 90 2.99 -13.48 -13.41
N ARG A 91 2.50 -12.31 -13.85
CA ARG A 91 1.60 -11.49 -13.04
C ARG A 91 0.22 -12.13 -12.87
N LEU A 92 -0.34 -12.75 -13.92
CA LEU A 92 -1.60 -13.49 -13.83
C LEU A 92 -1.46 -14.69 -12.88
N ASP A 93 -0.42 -15.50 -13.06
CA ASP A 93 -0.12 -16.64 -12.18
C ASP A 93 0.04 -16.19 -10.72
N ALA A 94 0.65 -15.02 -10.49
CA ALA A 94 0.80 -14.46 -9.14
C ALA A 94 -0.53 -13.98 -8.54
N LEU A 95 -1.45 -13.44 -9.34
CA LEU A 95 -2.77 -13.02 -8.88
C LEU A 95 -3.70 -14.21 -8.55
N GLU A 96 -3.50 -15.34 -9.19
CA GLU A 96 -4.25 -16.59 -8.92
C GLU A 96 -3.81 -17.28 -7.61
N LYS A 97 -2.61 -17.00 -7.13
CA LYS A 97 -2.12 -17.54 -5.84
C LYS A 97 -2.96 -17.00 -4.70
N LYS A 98 -3.34 -17.87 -3.79
CA LYS A 98 -3.99 -17.45 -2.54
C LYS A 98 -2.96 -16.81 -1.61
N ALA A 99 -3.07 -15.51 -1.41
CA ALA A 99 -2.19 -14.74 -0.52
C ALA A 99 -2.99 -13.66 0.22
N SER A 100 -2.46 -13.21 1.37
CA SER A 100 -3.01 -12.08 2.13
C SER A 100 -2.57 -10.75 1.53
N VAL A 101 -1.35 -10.69 1.02
CA VAL A 101 -0.72 -9.48 0.50
C VAL A 101 -0.26 -9.71 -0.94
N TYR A 102 -0.68 -8.86 -1.85
CA TYR A 102 -0.26 -8.85 -3.25
C TYR A 102 0.55 -7.59 -3.49
N VAL A 103 1.78 -7.73 -3.95
CA VAL A 103 2.69 -6.60 -4.17
C VAL A 103 2.94 -6.41 -5.65
N ILE A 104 2.56 -5.24 -6.18
CA ILE A 104 2.70 -4.89 -7.59
C ILE A 104 3.59 -3.65 -7.76
N ASN A 105 4.36 -3.58 -8.82
CA ASN A 105 5.06 -2.36 -9.16
C ASN A 105 4.12 -1.32 -9.77
N ARG A 106 4.34 -0.06 -9.42
CA ARG A 106 3.48 1.08 -9.81
C ARG A 106 3.25 1.21 -11.32
N GLU A 107 4.19 0.77 -12.13
CA GLU A 107 4.09 0.81 -13.60
C GLU A 107 2.99 -0.11 -14.14
N ASN A 108 2.66 -1.18 -13.40
CA ASN A 108 1.65 -2.17 -13.78
C ASN A 108 0.25 -1.90 -13.18
N VAL A 109 0.06 -0.79 -12.45
CA VAL A 109 -1.25 -0.46 -11.85
C VAL A 109 -2.34 -0.28 -12.90
N VAL A 110 -2.04 0.37 -14.03
CA VAL A 110 -3.01 0.55 -15.13
C VAL A 110 -3.43 -0.82 -15.67
N TRP A 111 -2.48 -1.69 -15.97
CA TRP A 111 -2.73 -3.05 -16.42
C TRP A 111 -3.60 -3.84 -15.42
N LEU A 112 -3.28 -3.77 -14.11
CA LEU A 112 -4.07 -4.43 -13.07
C LEU A 112 -5.53 -3.95 -13.08
N CYS A 113 -5.74 -2.65 -13.16
CA CYS A 113 -7.08 -2.04 -13.20
C CYS A 113 -7.89 -2.44 -14.44
N GLU A 114 -7.23 -2.73 -15.55
CA GLU A 114 -7.88 -3.12 -16.82
C GLU A 114 -8.15 -4.61 -16.91
N LYS A 115 -7.29 -5.45 -16.35
CA LYS A 115 -7.28 -6.91 -16.57
C LYS A 115 -7.78 -7.74 -15.41
N HIS A 116 -7.77 -7.21 -14.19
CA HIS A 116 -8.10 -7.99 -13.00
C HIS A 116 -9.45 -7.56 -12.40
N HIS A 117 -10.24 -8.54 -11.97
CA HIS A 117 -11.41 -8.25 -11.14
C HIS A 117 -10.94 -7.72 -9.78
N TRP A 118 -11.38 -6.50 -9.43
CA TRP A 118 -10.94 -5.85 -8.21
C TRP A 118 -11.63 -6.43 -6.98
N ASP A 119 -10.86 -7.09 -6.14
CA ASP A 119 -11.29 -7.76 -4.91
C ASP A 119 -10.38 -7.45 -3.70
N PHE A 120 -9.67 -6.32 -3.75
CA PHE A 120 -8.80 -5.89 -2.66
C PHE A 120 -9.56 -5.04 -1.64
N ASP A 121 -9.47 -5.41 -0.36
CA ASP A 121 -10.09 -4.69 0.75
C ASP A 121 -9.28 -3.49 1.19
N MET A 122 -7.97 -3.56 1.04
CA MET A 122 -7.03 -2.52 1.44
C MET A 122 -5.99 -2.25 0.37
N ILE A 123 -5.62 -0.98 0.25
CA ILE A 123 -4.54 -0.52 -0.63
C ILE A 123 -3.46 0.12 0.23
N VAL A 124 -2.21 -0.28 0.01
CA VAL A 124 -1.02 0.38 0.52
C VAL A 124 -0.25 0.98 -0.67
N ILE A 125 0.02 2.27 -0.63
CA ILE A 125 0.82 2.96 -1.64
C ILE A 125 2.18 3.25 -1.02
N ASP A 126 3.16 2.41 -1.34
CA ASP A 126 4.54 2.61 -0.94
C ASP A 126 5.21 3.59 -1.91
N GLU A 127 5.80 4.64 -1.38
CA GLU A 127 6.24 5.83 -2.11
C GLU A 127 5.05 6.61 -2.70
N LEU A 128 4.23 7.18 -1.81
CA LEU A 128 3.02 7.95 -2.17
C LEU A 128 3.32 9.09 -3.15
N SER A 129 4.51 9.70 -3.06
CA SER A 129 5.01 10.73 -3.97
C SER A 129 5.02 10.30 -5.45
N SER A 130 4.98 9.00 -5.73
CA SER A 130 4.83 8.48 -7.10
C SER A 130 3.45 8.75 -7.72
N PHE A 131 2.47 9.15 -6.93
CA PHE A 131 1.09 9.52 -7.33
C PHE A 131 0.84 11.03 -7.30
N LYS A 132 1.87 11.83 -7.21
CA LYS A 132 1.81 13.31 -7.15
C LYS A 132 1.18 13.99 -8.37
N SER A 133 1.09 13.33 -9.50
CA SER A 133 0.48 13.88 -10.71
C SER A 133 -0.96 13.38 -10.88
N TYR A 134 -1.93 14.27 -10.65
CA TYR A 134 -3.34 14.01 -10.90
C TYR A 134 -3.65 13.64 -12.35
N GLN A 135 -2.83 14.12 -13.30
CA GLN A 135 -2.98 13.81 -14.73
C GLN A 135 -2.43 12.45 -15.12
N ALA A 136 -1.61 11.83 -14.29
CA ALA A 136 -1.00 10.55 -14.59
C ALA A 136 -2.04 9.45 -14.79
N LYS A 137 -1.83 8.61 -15.82
CA LYS A 137 -2.74 7.49 -16.14
C LYS A 137 -2.96 6.56 -14.94
N ARG A 138 -1.89 6.26 -14.18
CA ARG A 138 -1.97 5.41 -12.98
C ARG A 138 -2.82 6.02 -11.88
N PHE A 139 -2.77 7.35 -11.67
CA PHE A 139 -3.62 8.04 -10.72
C PHE A 139 -5.10 7.87 -11.10
N LYS A 140 -5.43 8.15 -12.36
CA LYS A 140 -6.80 8.02 -12.89
C LYS A 140 -7.33 6.59 -12.81
N ALA A 141 -6.48 5.61 -13.14
CA ALA A 141 -6.83 4.20 -13.06
C ALA A 141 -7.12 3.78 -11.61
N LEU A 142 -6.20 4.05 -10.68
CA LEU A 142 -6.36 3.68 -9.27
C LEU A 142 -7.55 4.39 -8.62
N ARG A 143 -7.77 5.67 -8.91
CA ARG A 143 -8.89 6.46 -8.40
C ARG A 143 -10.25 5.82 -8.70
N ARG A 144 -10.39 5.15 -9.84
CA ARG A 144 -11.63 4.45 -10.22
C ARG A 144 -11.96 3.28 -9.29
N TYR A 145 -10.94 2.59 -8.80
CA TYR A 145 -11.10 1.41 -7.94
C TYR A 145 -10.92 1.71 -6.45
N ARG A 146 -10.32 2.86 -6.11
CA ARG A 146 -10.09 3.29 -4.73
C ARG A 146 -11.35 3.19 -3.83
N PRO A 147 -12.57 3.55 -4.28
CA PRO A 147 -13.77 3.46 -3.46
C PRO A 147 -14.16 2.04 -3.03
N LYS A 148 -13.63 1.02 -3.70
CA LYS A 148 -13.88 -0.39 -3.34
C LYS A 148 -13.02 -0.87 -2.17
N ALA A 149 -11.93 -0.18 -1.88
CA ALA A 149 -11.08 -0.48 -0.73
C ALA A 149 -11.62 0.23 0.52
N ILE A 150 -11.80 -0.51 1.60
CA ILE A 150 -12.25 0.03 2.89
C ILE A 150 -11.12 0.76 3.62
N ARG A 151 -9.87 0.41 3.33
CA ARG A 151 -8.68 1.03 3.92
C ARG A 151 -7.67 1.45 2.85
N VAL A 152 -7.04 2.60 3.05
CA VAL A 152 -5.94 3.06 2.19
C VAL A 152 -4.86 3.71 3.04
N VAL A 153 -3.63 3.25 2.89
CA VAL A 153 -2.45 3.77 3.57
C VAL A 153 -1.44 4.25 2.55
N GLY A 154 -1.00 5.49 2.67
CA GLY A 154 0.12 6.03 1.90
C GLY A 154 1.40 6.04 2.74
N LEU A 155 2.51 5.63 2.15
CA LEU A 155 3.83 5.67 2.78
C LEU A 155 4.73 6.59 1.97
N THR A 156 5.42 7.52 2.62
CA THR A 156 6.39 8.39 1.96
C THR A 156 7.51 8.81 2.91
N GLY A 157 8.69 9.07 2.37
CA GLY A 157 9.81 9.64 3.13
C GLY A 157 9.75 11.16 3.17
N THR A 158 9.35 11.77 2.08
CA THR A 158 9.26 13.22 1.96
C THR A 158 7.93 13.60 1.32
N PRO A 159 7.11 14.42 1.98
CA PRO A 159 5.98 15.03 1.30
C PRO A 159 6.51 15.91 0.15
N GLY A 160 5.84 15.83 -1.01
CA GLY A 160 6.15 16.69 -2.15
C GLY A 160 5.85 18.18 -1.87
N ASN A 161 5.90 18.99 -2.92
CA ASN A 161 5.41 20.36 -2.83
C ASN A 161 3.89 20.40 -2.61
N LEU A 162 3.31 21.58 -2.42
CA LEU A 162 1.88 21.74 -2.12
C LEU A 162 0.97 21.09 -3.19
N MET A 163 1.34 21.19 -4.47
CA MET A 163 0.59 20.58 -5.57
C MET A 163 0.67 19.06 -5.56
N ASP A 164 1.85 18.53 -5.26
CA ASP A 164 2.07 17.08 -5.10
C ASP A 164 1.24 16.56 -3.92
N LEU A 165 1.26 17.25 -2.79
CA LEU A 165 0.51 16.90 -1.57
C LEU A 165 -1.00 16.88 -1.84
N TRP A 166 -1.53 17.82 -2.64
CA TRP A 166 -2.93 17.82 -3.01
C TRP A 166 -3.34 16.54 -3.77
N ALA A 167 -2.51 16.11 -4.74
CA ALA A 167 -2.76 14.87 -5.47
C ALA A 167 -2.60 13.63 -4.57
N GLU A 168 -1.61 13.62 -3.69
CA GLU A 168 -1.35 12.53 -2.75
C GLU A 168 -2.51 12.36 -1.76
N ILE A 169 -3.01 13.44 -1.17
CA ILE A 169 -4.20 13.40 -0.30
C ILE A 169 -5.44 13.03 -1.12
N GLY A 170 -5.58 13.57 -2.33
CA GLY A 170 -6.72 13.30 -3.19
C GLY A 170 -6.87 11.83 -3.59
N ILE A 171 -5.77 11.07 -3.75
CA ILE A 171 -5.85 9.62 -4.00
C ILE A 171 -6.25 8.86 -2.74
N LEU A 172 -5.87 9.33 -1.56
CA LEU A 172 -6.21 8.70 -0.30
C LEU A 172 -7.68 8.89 0.05
N ASP A 173 -8.19 10.12 0.04
CA ASP A 173 -9.50 10.49 0.57
C ASP A 173 -10.54 10.87 -0.51
N MET A 174 -10.23 10.71 -1.78
CA MET A 174 -11.09 11.06 -2.92
C MET A 174 -11.44 12.56 -3.01
N GLY A 175 -10.58 13.41 -2.46
CA GLY A 175 -10.74 14.86 -2.45
C GLY A 175 -11.74 15.38 -1.41
N GLN A 176 -11.99 14.62 -0.35
CA GLN A 176 -12.90 15.04 0.72
C GLN A 176 -12.36 16.21 1.54
N ARG A 177 -11.04 16.22 1.83
CA ARG A 177 -10.40 17.24 2.68
C ARG A 177 -9.99 18.49 1.92
N LEU A 178 -9.38 18.32 0.75
CA LEU A 178 -8.80 19.43 -0.03
C LEU A 178 -9.61 19.82 -1.27
N GLY A 179 -10.79 19.23 -1.45
CA GLY A 179 -11.60 19.42 -2.63
C GLY A 179 -11.15 18.61 -3.85
N ARG A 180 -12.01 18.58 -4.88
CA ARG A 180 -11.76 17.82 -6.11
C ARG A 180 -10.90 18.56 -7.13
N TYR A 181 -10.79 19.86 -6.99
CA TYR A 181 -10.08 20.76 -7.90
C TYR A 181 -9.23 21.74 -7.10
N ILE A 182 -8.04 22.04 -7.61
CA ILE A 182 -7.27 23.18 -7.17
C ILE A 182 -7.88 24.38 -7.87
N GLY A 183 -8.45 25.31 -7.09
CA GLY A 183 -8.96 26.59 -7.57
C GLY A 183 -7.83 27.58 -7.83
#